data_2495e98ec3520671a64a84bbcb744dd5
#
_entry.id   2495e98ec3520671a64a84bbcb744dd5
#
_cell.length_a   1.000
_cell.length_b   1.000
_cell.length_c   1.000
_cell.angle_alpha   90.00
_cell.angle_beta   90.00
_cell.angle_gamma   90.00
#
_symmetry.space_group_name_H-M   'P 1'
#
loop_
_entity.id
_entity.type
_entity.pdbx_description
1 polymer ?
#
loop_
_entity_poly.entity_id
_entity_poly.type
_entity_poly.pdbx_seq_one_letter_code
_entity_poly.pdbx_strand_id
1 'polypeptide(L)'
;ELLTWLYARGTTDKKIHRQAMIGLPRKSGKSALLSGLALYELILGAEGGEVFTVASSRDQARIVFGTTRRIVEMDPELNDMVKLYRDAIEVPSTGSVMRVMAAEAPQLEGLNPTFTIVDEVHALPSRELWDVFSLAMGARPDPQMVGITTAGVKFDRHGQESLCYGMFNYGKRVATKEITDKSFGMAWWAPKKDDADYRDPKVWAQANPGFGDLQDPLDFESAVKRTPEAEFRTKRLNLFVDATSAWINGDAWDAVKLEQEVPSGGNVVLALDGSFNGDSTAVVGTYMADNANVDGDPVPHIFVAGLWERPQGADEHWTVDILDVEERIRELCKQYNVLEIACDPYRWARSMEILLDE
;
A
#
# COMPACT_ATOMS: atom_id res chain seq x y z
N GLU A 1 17.63 -3.19 -20.07
CA GLU A 1 16.20 -3.27 -20.45
C GLU A 1 15.36 -2.18 -19.76
N LEU A 2 15.37 -2.04 -18.41
CA LEU A 2 14.60 -1.03 -17.69
C LEU A 2 14.93 0.40 -18.15
N LEU A 3 16.21 0.76 -18.24
CA LEU A 3 16.64 2.09 -18.70
C LEU A 3 16.22 2.34 -20.15
N THR A 4 16.40 1.36 -21.03
CA THR A 4 15.98 1.47 -22.44
C THR A 4 14.47 1.72 -22.57
N TRP A 5 13.69 1.05 -21.72
CA TRP A 5 12.24 1.26 -21.66
C TRP A 5 11.88 2.63 -21.08
N LEU A 6 12.51 3.04 -19.98
CA LEU A 6 12.23 4.31 -19.31
C LEU A 6 12.53 5.53 -20.21
N TYR A 7 13.63 5.45 -20.96
CA TYR A 7 14.10 6.51 -21.86
C TYR A 7 13.69 6.29 -23.33
N ALA A 8 12.75 5.37 -23.59
CA ALA A 8 12.24 5.16 -24.95
C ALA A 8 11.59 6.45 -25.48
N ARG A 9 11.93 6.80 -26.72
CA ARG A 9 11.46 8.02 -27.40
C ARG A 9 10.44 7.69 -28.48
N GLY A 10 9.45 8.55 -28.62
CA GLY A 10 8.46 8.47 -29.68
C GLY A 10 8.91 9.14 -30.96
N THR A 11 8.00 9.21 -31.94
CA THR A 11 8.25 9.84 -33.25
C THR A 11 8.55 11.34 -33.17
N THR A 12 8.19 12.00 -32.07
CA THR A 12 8.46 13.43 -31.83
C THR A 12 9.74 13.66 -31.04
N ASP A 13 10.58 12.65 -30.90
CA ASP A 13 11.79 12.64 -30.07
C ASP A 13 11.58 13.03 -28.61
N LYS A 14 10.37 12.81 -28.09
CA LYS A 14 10.04 12.97 -26.67
C LYS A 14 9.95 11.62 -25.99
N LYS A 15 10.26 11.57 -24.69
CA LYS A 15 10.08 10.37 -23.85
C LYS A 15 8.63 9.87 -23.98
N ILE A 16 8.45 8.57 -24.25
CA ILE A 16 7.12 7.96 -24.40
C ILE A 16 6.41 8.02 -23.06
N HIS A 17 7.09 7.60 -21.98
CA HIS A 17 6.53 7.56 -20.65
C HIS A 17 6.85 8.85 -19.90
N ARG A 18 5.91 9.77 -19.88
CA ARG A 18 6.03 10.99 -19.06
C ARG A 18 5.85 10.69 -17.57
N GLN A 19 5.09 9.66 -17.26
CA GLN A 19 4.96 9.11 -15.93
C GLN A 19 5.31 7.62 -15.96
N ALA A 20 6.18 7.19 -15.08
CA ALA A 20 6.57 5.81 -14.97
C ALA A 20 6.44 5.34 -13.52
N MET A 21 5.89 4.14 -13.33
CA MET A 21 5.82 3.48 -12.03
C MET A 21 6.67 2.22 -12.04
N ILE A 22 7.62 2.13 -11.11
CA ILE A 22 8.56 1.03 -10.99
C ILE A 22 8.33 0.33 -9.66
N GLY A 23 7.85 -0.91 -9.69
CA GLY A 23 7.65 -1.74 -8.51
C GLY A 23 8.74 -2.80 -8.38
N LEU A 24 9.49 -2.74 -7.29
CA LEU A 24 10.58 -3.67 -6.98
C LEU A 24 10.53 -4.06 -5.50
N PRO A 25 10.84 -5.33 -5.14
CA PRO A 25 10.99 -5.74 -3.75
C PRO A 25 12.03 -4.91 -2.98
N ARG A 26 12.02 -5.02 -1.67
CA ARG A 26 13.08 -4.41 -0.84
C ARG A 26 14.46 -5.02 -1.17
N LYS A 27 15.51 -4.20 -1.03
CA LYS A 27 16.91 -4.58 -1.29
C LYS A 27 17.25 -4.87 -2.76
N SER A 28 16.43 -4.41 -3.71
CA SER A 28 16.69 -4.51 -5.16
C SER A 28 17.49 -3.33 -5.74
N GLY A 29 18.20 -2.55 -4.92
CA GLY A 29 19.02 -1.45 -5.39
C GLY A 29 18.25 -0.19 -5.84
N LYS A 30 16.97 -0.02 -5.44
CA LYS A 30 16.11 1.11 -5.83
C LYS A 30 16.77 2.46 -5.67
N SER A 31 17.30 2.76 -4.50
CA SER A 31 17.90 4.08 -4.19
C SER A 31 19.14 4.37 -5.04
N ALA A 32 19.98 3.37 -5.32
CA ALA A 32 21.13 3.52 -6.20
C ALA A 32 20.70 3.81 -7.65
N LEU A 33 19.70 3.08 -8.15
CA LEU A 33 19.11 3.34 -9.48
C LEU A 33 18.58 4.76 -9.58
N LEU A 34 17.77 5.20 -8.60
CA LEU A 34 17.19 6.54 -8.58
C LEU A 34 18.26 7.63 -8.53
N SER A 35 19.34 7.41 -7.75
CA SER A 35 20.45 8.36 -7.65
C SER A 35 21.19 8.52 -8.98
N GLY A 36 21.38 7.42 -9.71
CA GLY A 36 21.94 7.45 -11.06
C GLY A 36 21.04 8.19 -12.06
N LEU A 37 19.72 7.95 -12.01
CA LEU A 37 18.75 8.67 -12.85
C LEU A 37 18.72 10.17 -12.54
N ALA A 38 18.71 10.53 -11.25
CA ALA A 38 18.76 11.92 -10.82
C ALA A 38 20.01 12.64 -11.32
N LEU A 39 21.16 11.99 -11.21
CA LEU A 39 22.44 12.55 -11.66
C LEU A 39 22.49 12.70 -13.18
N TYR A 40 21.99 11.68 -13.91
CA TYR A 40 21.90 11.73 -15.37
C TYR A 40 21.03 12.91 -15.84
N GLU A 41 19.84 13.09 -15.29
CA GLU A 41 18.93 14.18 -15.65
C GLU A 41 19.44 15.54 -15.17
N LEU A 42 20.20 15.60 -14.08
CA LEU A 42 20.80 16.83 -13.58
C LEU A 42 21.92 17.35 -14.48
N ILE A 43 22.79 16.45 -14.96
CA ILE A 43 24.02 16.84 -15.69
C ILE A 43 23.77 16.84 -17.20
N LEU A 44 23.07 15.83 -17.72
CA LEU A 44 22.87 15.60 -19.17
C LEU A 44 21.44 15.92 -19.64
N GLY A 45 20.57 16.34 -18.73
CA GLY A 45 19.20 16.74 -19.02
C GLY A 45 19.12 18.14 -19.67
N ALA A 46 17.93 18.73 -19.63
CA ALA A 46 17.69 20.06 -20.19
C ALA A 46 18.43 21.15 -19.41
N GLU A 47 18.95 22.18 -20.11
CA GLU A 47 19.50 23.39 -19.49
C GLU A 47 18.46 24.06 -18.58
N GLY A 48 18.89 24.58 -17.44
CA GLY A 48 18.00 25.14 -16.43
C GLY A 48 17.03 24.08 -15.87
N GLY A 49 17.44 22.81 -15.88
CA GLY A 49 16.64 21.69 -15.41
C GLY A 49 16.39 21.73 -13.91
N GLU A 50 15.17 21.37 -13.49
CA GLU A 50 14.82 21.19 -12.10
C GLU A 50 14.53 19.72 -11.83
N VAL A 51 15.40 19.08 -11.05
CA VAL A 51 15.28 17.67 -10.61
C VAL A 51 14.82 17.64 -9.16
N PHE A 52 13.73 16.92 -8.89
CA PHE A 52 13.19 16.80 -7.55
C PHE A 52 13.25 15.36 -7.06
N THR A 53 13.68 15.19 -5.80
CA THR A 53 13.48 13.94 -5.05
C THR A 53 12.41 14.17 -3.99
N VAL A 54 11.38 13.35 -4.04
CA VAL A 54 10.15 13.51 -3.26
C VAL A 54 9.84 12.19 -2.56
N ALA A 55 9.42 12.25 -1.30
CA ALA A 55 8.93 11.10 -0.53
C ALA A 55 7.89 11.56 0.51
N SER A 56 7.30 10.61 1.24
CA SER A 56 6.37 10.92 2.33
C SER A 56 6.97 11.81 3.43
N SER A 57 8.27 11.68 3.68
CA SER A 57 9.01 12.56 4.60
C SER A 57 10.30 13.10 3.95
N ARG A 58 10.79 14.23 4.48
CA ARG A 58 12.04 14.84 4.03
C ARG A 58 13.25 13.94 4.25
N ASP A 59 13.26 13.17 5.32
CA ASP A 59 14.38 12.27 5.62
C ASP A 59 14.42 11.09 4.62
N GLN A 60 13.29 10.59 4.18
CA GLN A 60 13.24 9.58 3.12
C GLN A 60 13.68 10.16 1.76
N ALA A 61 13.20 11.35 1.39
CA ALA A 61 13.63 12.00 0.16
C ALA A 61 15.15 12.29 0.15
N ARG A 62 15.74 12.53 1.31
CA ARG A 62 17.20 12.70 1.49
C ARG A 62 18.01 11.42 1.26
N ILE A 63 17.41 10.23 1.30
CA ILE A 63 18.15 8.98 1.05
C ILE A 63 18.68 8.95 -0.39
N VAL A 64 17.83 9.24 -1.36
CA VAL A 64 18.22 9.32 -2.78
C VAL A 64 19.21 10.48 -2.99
N PHE A 65 18.88 11.67 -2.47
CA PHE A 65 19.74 12.83 -2.54
C PHE A 65 21.12 12.60 -1.94
N GLY A 66 21.20 12.02 -0.74
CA GLY A 66 22.45 11.70 -0.07
C GLY A 66 23.29 10.67 -0.82
N THR A 67 22.65 9.70 -1.45
CA THR A 67 23.35 8.73 -2.31
C THR A 67 23.88 9.41 -3.57
N THR A 68 23.08 10.27 -4.21
CA THR A 68 23.52 11.08 -5.38
C THR A 68 24.71 11.95 -5.01
N ARG A 69 24.62 12.66 -3.87
CA ARG A 69 25.72 13.49 -3.36
C ARG A 69 27.00 12.68 -3.14
N ARG A 70 26.89 11.48 -2.53
CA ARG A 70 28.04 10.60 -2.30
C ARG A 70 28.69 10.14 -3.61
N ILE A 71 27.89 9.81 -4.64
CA ILE A 71 28.41 9.47 -5.97
C ILE A 71 29.24 10.62 -6.52
N VAL A 72 28.74 11.84 -6.43
CA VAL A 72 29.45 13.05 -6.86
C VAL A 72 30.76 13.26 -6.05
N GLU A 73 30.69 13.14 -4.72
CA GLU A 73 31.85 13.32 -3.84
C GLU A 73 32.98 12.28 -4.09
N MET A 74 32.62 11.10 -4.60
CA MET A 74 33.58 10.02 -4.89
C MET A 74 34.23 10.12 -6.29
N ASP A 75 33.68 10.94 -7.18
CA ASP A 75 34.16 11.11 -8.54
C ASP A 75 34.65 12.54 -8.75
N PRO A 76 35.98 12.77 -8.95
CA PRO A 76 36.55 14.13 -9.11
C PRO A 76 35.95 14.90 -10.30
N GLU A 77 35.66 14.24 -11.42
CA GLU A 77 35.09 14.88 -12.60
C GLU A 77 33.68 15.38 -12.34
N LEU A 78 32.85 14.57 -11.70
CA LEU A 78 31.51 14.95 -11.29
C LEU A 78 31.52 16.07 -10.23
N ASN A 79 32.46 16.00 -9.28
CA ASN A 79 32.58 16.99 -8.22
C ASN A 79 32.99 18.37 -8.77
N ASP A 80 33.81 18.42 -9.78
CA ASP A 80 34.23 19.67 -10.44
C ASP A 80 33.10 20.31 -11.28
N MET A 81 32.11 19.52 -11.71
CA MET A 81 30.98 19.99 -12.50
C MET A 81 29.87 20.63 -11.66
N VAL A 82 29.80 20.37 -10.35
CA VAL A 82 28.67 20.75 -9.53
C VAL A 82 29.07 21.55 -8.28
N LYS A 83 28.08 22.23 -7.70
CA LYS A 83 28.17 22.82 -6.35
C LYS A 83 27.24 22.07 -5.41
N LEU A 84 27.80 21.59 -4.31
CA LEU A 84 27.05 20.82 -3.31
C LEU A 84 26.61 21.76 -2.18
N TYR A 85 25.30 21.78 -1.94
CA TYR A 85 24.64 22.44 -0.80
C TYR A 85 24.01 21.42 0.13
N ARG A 86 23.50 21.86 1.25
CA ARG A 86 22.85 20.99 2.22
C ARG A 86 21.64 20.19 1.65
N ASP A 87 20.79 20.85 0.88
CA ASP A 87 19.54 20.32 0.34
C ASP A 87 19.40 20.57 -1.18
N ALA A 88 20.50 20.90 -1.85
CA ALA A 88 20.57 21.11 -3.30
C ALA A 88 21.92 20.70 -3.88
N ILE A 89 21.90 20.26 -5.15
CA ILE A 89 23.06 20.06 -6.01
C ILE A 89 22.84 20.93 -7.24
N GLU A 90 23.78 21.79 -7.57
CA GLU A 90 23.68 22.75 -8.65
C GLU A 90 24.75 22.48 -9.70
N VAL A 91 24.38 22.54 -10.99
CA VAL A 91 25.32 22.50 -12.12
C VAL A 91 25.45 23.91 -12.67
N PRO A 92 26.51 24.67 -12.30
CA PRO A 92 26.66 26.10 -12.67
C PRO A 92 26.68 26.34 -14.17
N SER A 93 27.24 25.41 -14.96
CA SER A 93 27.36 25.53 -16.40
C SER A 93 26.05 25.54 -17.14
N THR A 94 25.02 24.80 -16.64
CA THR A 94 23.68 24.68 -17.24
C THR A 94 22.61 25.42 -16.45
N GLY A 95 22.89 25.84 -15.21
CA GLY A 95 21.91 26.37 -14.29
C GLY A 95 20.93 25.35 -13.75
N SER A 96 21.20 24.05 -13.96
CA SER A 96 20.34 22.96 -13.50
C SER A 96 20.50 22.73 -12.00
N VAL A 97 19.42 22.32 -11.31
CA VAL A 97 19.43 22.13 -9.88
C VAL A 97 18.61 20.90 -9.46
N MET A 98 19.18 20.10 -8.55
CA MET A 98 18.47 19.02 -7.85
C MET A 98 18.10 19.49 -6.44
N ARG A 99 16.86 19.23 -6.00
CA ARG A 99 16.35 19.61 -4.69
C ARG A 99 15.57 18.47 -4.02
N VAL A 100 15.60 18.48 -2.68
CA VAL A 100 14.82 17.57 -1.84
C VAL A 100 13.51 18.23 -1.45
N MET A 101 12.40 17.54 -1.68
CA MET A 101 11.05 17.99 -1.31
C MET A 101 10.36 16.94 -0.43
N ALA A 102 9.53 17.38 0.50
CA ALA A 102 8.67 16.50 1.32
C ALA A 102 7.19 16.73 0.99
N ALA A 103 6.36 15.74 1.23
CA ALA A 103 4.91 15.81 1.01
C ALA A 103 4.24 16.96 1.79
N GLU A 104 4.80 17.32 2.93
CA GLU A 104 4.26 18.35 3.84
C GLU A 104 4.70 19.77 3.49
N ALA A 105 5.41 19.98 2.38
CA ALA A 105 5.93 21.30 2.02
C ALA A 105 4.78 22.23 1.56
N PRO A 106 4.49 23.34 2.27
CA PRO A 106 3.40 24.25 1.91
C PRO A 106 3.60 25.05 0.62
N GLN A 107 4.69 24.83 -0.10
CA GLN A 107 5.10 25.60 -1.29
C GLN A 107 5.29 24.70 -2.52
N LEU A 108 4.29 23.89 -2.84
CA LEU A 108 4.31 23.07 -4.06
C LEU A 108 3.83 23.85 -5.31
N GLU A 109 3.41 25.12 -5.13
CA GLU A 109 3.02 25.99 -6.23
C GLU A 109 4.25 26.65 -6.88
N GLY A 110 4.23 26.76 -8.20
CA GLY A 110 5.32 27.39 -8.96
C GLY A 110 6.50 26.50 -9.33
N LEU A 111 6.40 25.18 -9.04
CA LEU A 111 7.42 24.21 -9.48
C LEU A 111 7.39 24.04 -11.01
N ASN A 112 8.58 23.83 -11.60
CA ASN A 112 8.70 23.60 -13.03
C ASN A 112 9.65 22.42 -13.32
N PRO A 113 9.27 21.20 -12.88
CA PRO A 113 10.16 20.04 -12.91
C PRO A 113 10.46 19.56 -14.32
N THR A 114 11.74 19.29 -14.57
CA THR A 114 12.18 18.51 -15.73
C THR A 114 12.18 17.02 -15.42
N PHE A 115 12.53 16.68 -14.18
CA PHE A 115 12.54 15.30 -13.71
C PHE A 115 12.14 15.23 -12.24
N THR A 116 11.21 14.35 -11.92
CA THR A 116 10.75 14.13 -10.55
C THR A 116 10.87 12.66 -10.17
N ILE A 117 11.51 12.39 -9.06
CA ILE A 117 11.58 11.07 -8.44
C ILE A 117 10.65 11.07 -7.23
N VAL A 118 9.67 10.16 -7.23
CA VAL A 118 8.79 9.91 -6.09
C VAL A 118 9.17 8.57 -5.48
N ASP A 119 9.89 8.61 -4.36
CA ASP A 119 10.35 7.39 -3.67
C ASP A 119 9.29 6.87 -2.70
N GLU A 120 9.20 5.54 -2.62
CA GLU A 120 8.27 4.80 -1.76
C GLU A 120 6.80 5.27 -1.91
N VAL A 121 6.28 5.23 -3.15
CA VAL A 121 4.90 5.65 -3.48
C VAL A 121 3.85 5.02 -2.56
N HIS A 122 4.07 3.77 -2.09
CA HIS A 122 3.17 3.08 -1.16
C HIS A 122 3.05 3.77 0.21
N ALA A 123 4.00 4.62 0.57
CA ALA A 123 4.04 5.33 1.84
C ALA A 123 3.50 6.77 1.74
N LEU A 124 3.07 7.22 0.57
CA LEU A 124 2.47 8.54 0.41
C LEU A 124 1.11 8.59 1.09
N PRO A 125 0.84 9.64 1.90
CA PRO A 125 -0.39 9.76 2.66
C PRO A 125 -1.62 10.04 1.78
N SER A 126 -1.42 10.68 0.62
CA SER A 126 -2.49 11.04 -0.32
C SER A 126 -1.99 11.11 -1.76
N ARG A 127 -2.93 11.22 -2.69
CA ARG A 127 -2.66 11.42 -4.12
C ARG A 127 -2.17 12.83 -4.44
N GLU A 128 -2.44 13.79 -3.58
CA GLU A 128 -2.19 15.22 -3.81
C GLU A 128 -0.76 15.51 -4.27
N LEU A 129 0.22 14.94 -3.58
CA LEU A 129 1.64 15.13 -3.93
C LEU A 129 1.95 14.66 -5.36
N TRP A 130 1.44 13.48 -5.75
CA TRP A 130 1.61 12.96 -7.10
C TRP A 130 0.98 13.87 -8.14
N ASP A 131 -0.25 14.34 -7.88
CA ASP A 131 -1.00 15.18 -8.81
C ASP A 131 -0.36 16.55 -9.00
N VAL A 132 0.15 17.17 -7.92
CA VAL A 132 0.87 18.46 -7.99
C VAL A 132 2.08 18.36 -8.91
N PHE A 133 2.97 17.37 -8.73
CA PHE A 133 4.12 17.19 -9.61
C PHE A 133 3.74 16.82 -11.04
N SER A 134 2.72 15.97 -11.21
CA SER A 134 2.18 15.61 -12.53
C SER A 134 1.68 16.81 -13.32
N LEU A 135 0.95 17.72 -12.66
CA LEU A 135 0.43 18.94 -13.29
C LEU A 135 1.54 19.97 -13.54
N ALA A 136 2.49 20.10 -12.60
CA ALA A 136 3.61 21.03 -12.73
C ALA A 136 4.51 20.73 -13.94
N MET A 137 4.57 19.50 -14.42
CA MET A 137 5.33 19.12 -15.61
C MET A 137 4.82 19.77 -16.91
N GLY A 138 3.62 20.33 -16.92
CA GLY A 138 2.99 20.87 -18.13
C GLY A 138 3.78 21.94 -18.87
N ALA A 139 4.62 22.70 -18.16
CA ALA A 139 5.41 23.81 -18.73
C ALA A 139 6.73 23.37 -19.40
N ARG A 140 7.18 22.14 -19.21
CA ARG A 140 8.44 21.64 -19.78
C ARG A 140 8.20 20.85 -21.08
N PRO A 141 9.16 20.90 -22.04
CA PRO A 141 8.99 20.22 -23.35
C PRO A 141 9.01 18.69 -23.26
N ASP A 142 9.89 18.11 -22.40
CA ASP A 142 10.12 16.67 -22.28
C ASP A 142 10.32 16.23 -20.82
N PRO A 143 9.38 16.56 -19.92
CA PRO A 143 9.51 16.24 -18.50
C PRO A 143 9.19 14.78 -18.25
N GLN A 144 9.71 14.25 -17.13
CA GLN A 144 9.41 12.89 -16.70
C GLN A 144 9.27 12.79 -15.17
N MET A 145 8.29 12.02 -14.72
CA MET A 145 8.12 11.66 -13.33
C MET A 145 8.24 10.14 -13.16
N VAL A 146 9.07 9.70 -12.23
CA VAL A 146 9.32 8.29 -11.94
C VAL A 146 8.97 8.02 -10.50
N GLY A 147 7.88 7.28 -10.29
CA GLY A 147 7.55 6.70 -8.99
C GLY A 147 8.23 5.35 -8.83
N ILE A 148 8.93 5.15 -7.72
CA ILE A 148 9.47 3.84 -7.37
C ILE A 148 8.93 3.40 -6.04
N THR A 149 8.67 2.10 -5.91
CA THR A 149 8.02 1.58 -4.71
C THR A 149 8.22 0.08 -4.54
N THR A 150 7.87 -0.39 -3.37
CA THR A 150 7.48 -1.77 -3.10
C THR A 150 5.95 -1.80 -2.99
N ALA A 151 5.31 -2.93 -3.23
CA ALA A 151 3.89 -3.10 -2.93
C ALA A 151 3.59 -2.78 -1.46
N GLY A 152 2.37 -2.40 -1.19
CA GLY A 152 1.85 -2.09 0.12
C GLY A 152 0.53 -2.81 0.39
N VAL A 153 -0.38 -2.13 1.09
CA VAL A 153 -1.75 -2.58 1.28
C VAL A 153 -2.62 -2.16 0.10
N LYS A 154 -3.66 -2.95 -0.20
CA LYS A 154 -4.65 -2.60 -1.23
C LYS A 154 -5.52 -1.44 -0.75
N PHE A 155 -5.96 -1.52 0.49
CA PHE A 155 -6.85 -0.53 1.10
C PHE A 155 -6.22 0.03 2.37
N ASP A 156 -6.49 1.29 2.65
CA ASP A 156 -6.11 1.92 3.89
C ASP A 156 -7.02 1.48 5.06
N ARG A 157 -6.76 2.02 6.25
CA ARG A 157 -7.56 1.74 7.45
C ARG A 157 -9.02 2.22 7.37
N HIS A 158 -9.36 3.02 6.36
CA HIS A 158 -10.71 3.52 6.11
C HIS A 158 -11.39 2.78 4.95
N GLY A 159 -10.80 1.69 4.44
CA GLY A 159 -11.32 0.92 3.32
C GLY A 159 -11.16 1.62 1.96
N GLN A 160 -10.41 2.72 1.87
CA GLN A 160 -10.15 3.40 0.61
C GLN A 160 -8.97 2.77 -0.11
N GLU A 161 -9.08 2.66 -1.45
CA GLU A 161 -8.00 2.13 -2.28
C GLU A 161 -6.74 2.98 -2.11
N SER A 162 -5.61 2.34 -1.76
CA SER A 162 -4.34 3.05 -1.61
C SER A 162 -3.86 3.61 -2.96
N LEU A 163 -3.23 4.79 -2.93
CA LEU A 163 -2.67 5.41 -4.14
C LEU A 163 -1.82 4.43 -4.96
N CYS A 164 -0.93 3.72 -4.29
CA CYS A 164 -0.01 2.78 -4.95
C CYS A 164 -0.75 1.63 -5.63
N TYR A 165 -1.79 1.08 -5.00
CA TYR A 165 -2.60 0.00 -5.57
C TYR A 165 -3.47 0.50 -6.72
N GLY A 166 -4.09 1.65 -6.59
CA GLY A 166 -4.86 2.29 -7.68
C GLY A 166 -4.01 2.57 -8.91
N MET A 167 -2.79 3.08 -8.73
CA MET A 167 -1.84 3.27 -9.83
C MET A 167 -1.36 1.97 -10.46
N PHE A 168 -1.13 0.94 -9.65
CA PHE A 168 -0.81 -0.41 -10.14
C PHE A 168 -1.95 -0.98 -11.00
N ASN A 169 -3.19 -0.88 -10.55
CA ASN A 169 -4.37 -1.30 -11.30
C ASN A 169 -4.53 -0.50 -12.60
N TYR A 170 -4.30 0.81 -12.56
CA TYR A 170 -4.27 1.65 -13.75
C TYR A 170 -3.21 1.16 -14.75
N GLY A 171 -1.98 0.91 -14.28
CA GLY A 171 -0.90 0.38 -15.10
C GLY A 171 -1.20 -0.98 -15.72
N LYS A 172 -1.88 -1.88 -14.99
CA LYS A 172 -2.37 -3.16 -15.53
C LYS A 172 -3.37 -2.95 -16.67
N ARG A 173 -4.32 -2.04 -16.51
CA ARG A 173 -5.33 -1.71 -17.53
C ARG A 173 -4.70 -1.08 -18.77
N VAL A 174 -3.66 -0.27 -18.62
CA VAL A 174 -2.86 0.25 -19.73
C VAL A 174 -2.11 -0.89 -20.46
N ALA A 175 -1.47 -1.78 -19.70
CA ALA A 175 -0.72 -2.91 -20.26
C ALA A 175 -1.63 -3.91 -21.00
N THR A 176 -2.86 -4.13 -20.53
CA THR A 176 -3.88 -4.98 -21.19
C THR A 176 -4.61 -4.27 -22.33
N LYS A 177 -4.30 -2.99 -22.60
CA LYS A 177 -4.95 -2.12 -23.60
C LYS A 177 -6.44 -1.85 -23.32
N GLU A 178 -6.90 -2.04 -22.13
CA GLU A 178 -8.22 -1.61 -21.66
C GLU A 178 -8.30 -0.07 -21.63
N ILE A 179 -7.19 0.57 -21.26
CA ILE A 179 -6.99 2.01 -21.32
C ILE A 179 -5.89 2.32 -22.34
N THR A 180 -6.12 3.29 -23.20
CA THR A 180 -5.09 3.79 -24.13
C THR A 180 -4.41 5.01 -23.51
N ASP A 181 -3.30 4.80 -22.83
CA ASP A 181 -2.43 5.87 -22.34
C ASP A 181 -0.95 5.48 -22.55
N LYS A 182 -0.35 6.03 -23.59
CA LYS A 182 1.08 5.81 -23.89
C LYS A 182 2.00 6.61 -22.98
N SER A 183 1.49 7.65 -22.33
CA SER A 183 2.28 8.53 -21.47
C SER A 183 2.55 7.92 -20.10
N PHE A 184 1.77 6.92 -19.69
CA PHE A 184 1.97 6.18 -18.45
C PHE A 184 2.64 4.83 -18.74
N GLY A 185 3.74 4.56 -18.05
CA GLY A 185 4.44 3.28 -18.10
C GLY A 185 4.52 2.60 -16.74
N MET A 186 4.44 1.27 -16.72
CA MET A 186 4.63 0.50 -15.49
C MET A 186 5.60 -0.66 -15.73
N ALA A 187 6.60 -0.78 -14.87
CA ALA A 187 7.51 -1.92 -14.77
C ALA A 187 7.38 -2.50 -13.36
N TRP A 188 6.88 -3.75 -13.24
CA TRP A 188 6.56 -4.34 -11.96
C TRP A 188 7.11 -5.75 -11.84
N TRP A 189 7.97 -6.00 -10.87
CA TRP A 189 8.55 -7.31 -10.57
C TRP A 189 7.82 -7.94 -9.39
N ALA A 190 7.13 -9.01 -9.65
CA ALA A 190 6.39 -9.81 -8.68
C ALA A 190 6.26 -11.27 -9.20
N PRO A 191 5.84 -12.23 -8.39
CA PRO A 191 5.45 -13.55 -8.86
C PRO A 191 4.32 -13.44 -9.90
N LYS A 192 4.22 -14.44 -10.78
CA LYS A 192 3.19 -14.48 -11.82
C LYS A 192 1.77 -14.63 -11.27
N LYS A 193 1.66 -15.22 -10.06
CA LYS A 193 0.39 -15.43 -9.36
C LYS A 193 0.46 -14.81 -7.98
N ASP A 194 -0.61 -14.14 -7.59
CA ASP A 194 -0.71 -13.50 -6.28
C ASP A 194 -0.79 -14.53 -5.13
N ASP A 195 -1.35 -15.71 -5.40
CA ASP A 195 -1.48 -16.85 -4.48
C ASP A 195 -0.26 -17.81 -4.50
N ALA A 196 0.85 -17.44 -5.17
CA ALA A 196 2.03 -18.27 -5.21
C ALA A 196 2.57 -18.61 -3.81
N ASP A 197 3.08 -19.82 -3.63
CA ASP A 197 3.69 -20.24 -2.37
C ASP A 197 4.90 -19.34 -2.05
N TYR A 198 4.73 -18.50 -1.04
CA TYR A 198 5.75 -17.53 -0.63
C TYR A 198 7.01 -18.19 -0.02
N ARG A 199 6.98 -19.50 0.25
CA ARG A 199 8.10 -20.27 0.77
C ARG A 199 8.97 -20.90 -0.35
N ASP A 200 8.47 -20.92 -1.61
CA ASP A 200 9.19 -21.49 -2.73
C ASP A 200 10.32 -20.57 -3.24
N PRO A 201 11.60 -21.00 -3.23
CA PRO A 201 12.71 -20.22 -3.76
C PRO A 201 12.56 -19.83 -5.24
N LYS A 202 11.82 -20.60 -6.05
CA LYS A 202 11.50 -20.24 -7.44
C LYS A 202 10.61 -19.02 -7.54
N VAL A 203 9.71 -18.84 -6.58
CA VAL A 203 8.84 -17.66 -6.46
C VAL A 203 9.67 -16.45 -6.06
N TRP A 204 10.65 -16.62 -5.16
CA TRP A 204 11.56 -15.53 -4.79
C TRP A 204 12.35 -15.00 -5.99
N ALA A 205 12.92 -15.91 -6.79
CA ALA A 205 13.67 -15.56 -8.00
C ALA A 205 12.80 -14.88 -9.07
N GLN A 206 11.51 -15.20 -9.17
CA GLN A 206 10.59 -14.51 -10.10
C GLN A 206 10.36 -13.05 -9.71
N ALA A 207 10.22 -12.77 -8.42
CA ALA A 207 9.96 -11.43 -7.90
C ALA A 207 11.22 -10.54 -7.87
N ASN A 208 12.40 -11.15 -7.75
CA ASN A 208 13.63 -10.45 -7.45
C ASN A 208 14.65 -10.58 -8.58
N PRO A 209 14.77 -9.58 -9.47
CA PRO A 209 15.71 -9.67 -10.61
C PRO A 209 17.19 -9.78 -10.21
N GLY A 210 17.52 -9.39 -8.97
CA GLY A 210 18.87 -9.53 -8.40
C GLY A 210 19.04 -10.73 -7.47
N PHE A 211 18.12 -11.71 -7.51
CA PHE A 211 18.19 -12.89 -6.65
C PHE A 211 19.41 -13.74 -6.96
N GLY A 212 20.22 -14.03 -5.95
CA GLY A 212 21.48 -14.77 -6.08
C GLY A 212 22.69 -13.91 -6.48
N ASP A 213 22.49 -12.62 -6.73
CA ASP A 213 23.55 -11.64 -7.03
C ASP A 213 23.53 -10.50 -5.99
N LEU A 214 22.58 -9.58 -6.13
CA LEU A 214 22.38 -8.47 -5.17
C LEU A 214 21.71 -8.92 -3.87
N GLN A 215 20.99 -10.02 -3.92
CA GLN A 215 20.20 -10.55 -2.80
C GLN A 215 20.62 -11.98 -2.50
N ASP A 216 21.11 -12.20 -1.28
CA ASP A 216 21.54 -13.53 -0.83
C ASP A 216 20.34 -14.46 -0.61
N PRO A 217 20.28 -15.64 -1.26
CA PRO A 217 19.25 -16.64 -1.01
C PRO A 217 19.13 -17.07 0.47
N LEU A 218 20.23 -17.12 1.21
CA LEU A 218 20.23 -17.48 2.63
C LEU A 218 19.48 -16.46 3.49
N ASP A 219 19.49 -15.17 3.10
CA ASP A 219 18.69 -14.15 3.78
C ASP A 219 17.19 -14.40 3.60
N PHE A 220 16.75 -14.88 2.42
CA PHE A 220 15.36 -15.27 2.18
C PHE A 220 14.95 -16.49 2.99
N GLU A 221 15.79 -17.54 3.02
CA GLU A 221 15.55 -18.77 3.83
C GLU A 221 15.41 -18.44 5.33
N SER A 222 16.16 -17.47 5.80
CA SER A 222 16.09 -16.99 7.18
C SER A 222 14.86 -16.09 7.39
N ALA A 223 14.59 -15.20 6.46
CA ALA A 223 13.49 -14.23 6.57
C ALA A 223 12.12 -14.91 6.54
N VAL A 224 11.91 -15.91 5.66
CA VAL A 224 10.63 -16.61 5.53
C VAL A 224 10.18 -17.33 6.81
N LYS A 225 11.13 -17.70 7.67
CA LYS A 225 10.85 -18.36 8.96
C LYS A 225 10.44 -17.41 10.07
N ARG A 226 10.80 -16.12 9.98
CA ARG A 226 10.68 -15.14 11.07
C ARG A 226 9.76 -13.97 10.73
N THR A 227 9.52 -13.72 9.46
CA THR A 227 8.71 -12.59 9.00
C THR A 227 7.26 -13.05 8.83
N PRO A 228 6.28 -12.32 9.33
CA PRO A 228 4.88 -12.58 9.02
C PRO A 228 4.65 -12.66 7.52
N GLU A 229 3.76 -13.55 7.10
CA GLU A 229 3.51 -13.82 5.67
C GLU A 229 3.18 -12.55 4.88
N ALA A 230 2.26 -11.73 5.38
CA ALA A 230 1.86 -10.47 4.73
C ALA A 230 3.06 -9.53 4.51
N GLU A 231 3.94 -9.40 5.50
CA GLU A 231 5.17 -8.62 5.37
C GLU A 231 6.17 -9.25 4.39
N PHE A 232 6.32 -10.57 4.40
CA PHE A 232 7.19 -11.25 3.44
C PHE A 232 6.67 -11.08 2.01
N ARG A 233 5.37 -11.31 1.78
CA ARG A 233 4.71 -11.10 0.49
C ARG A 233 4.89 -9.67 -0.02
N THR A 234 4.67 -8.68 0.84
CA THR A 234 4.81 -7.27 0.46
C THR A 234 6.26 -6.90 0.20
N LYS A 235 7.17 -7.18 1.14
CA LYS A 235 8.54 -6.64 1.10
C LYS A 235 9.50 -7.45 0.25
N ARG A 236 9.31 -8.78 0.15
CA ARG A 236 10.20 -9.69 -0.58
C ARG A 236 9.64 -10.16 -1.91
N LEU A 237 8.31 -10.18 -2.07
CA LEU A 237 7.67 -10.63 -3.31
C LEU A 237 6.96 -9.51 -4.07
N ASN A 238 6.89 -8.30 -3.50
CA ASN A 238 6.25 -7.15 -4.13
C ASN A 238 4.77 -7.41 -4.49
N LEU A 239 4.07 -8.14 -3.63
CA LEU A 239 2.66 -8.45 -3.73
C LEU A 239 1.85 -7.53 -2.82
N PHE A 240 0.73 -7.02 -3.32
CA PHE A 240 -0.22 -6.27 -2.51
C PHE A 240 -0.99 -7.21 -1.59
N VAL A 241 -1.18 -6.79 -0.34
CA VAL A 241 -1.93 -7.51 0.69
C VAL A 241 -3.10 -6.68 1.18
N ASP A 242 -4.13 -7.33 1.72
CA ASP A 242 -5.31 -6.62 2.22
C ASP A 242 -4.99 -5.88 3.52
N ALA A 243 -4.16 -6.48 4.39
CA ALA A 243 -3.62 -5.84 5.59
C ALA A 243 -2.19 -6.29 5.87
N THR A 244 -1.36 -5.40 6.45
CA THR A 244 0.03 -5.73 6.82
C THR A 244 0.14 -6.52 8.12
N SER A 245 -0.89 -6.48 8.96
CA SER A 245 -0.97 -7.27 10.19
C SER A 245 -2.36 -7.90 10.29
N ALA A 246 -2.43 -9.20 10.12
CA ALA A 246 -3.60 -9.98 10.51
C ALA A 246 -3.36 -10.51 11.93
N TRP A 247 -4.39 -10.43 12.77
CA TRP A 247 -4.35 -11.02 14.12
C TRP A 247 -4.17 -12.54 14.07
N ILE A 248 -4.83 -13.19 13.10
CA ILE A 248 -4.73 -14.63 12.84
C ILE A 248 -4.26 -14.83 11.40
N ASN A 249 -3.38 -15.80 11.17
CA ASN A 249 -2.97 -16.22 9.83
C ASN A 249 -4.21 -16.72 9.06
N GLY A 250 -4.36 -16.33 7.77
CA GLY A 250 -5.49 -16.71 6.93
C GLY A 250 -5.69 -18.23 6.83
N ASP A 251 -4.62 -19.00 6.64
CA ASP A 251 -4.68 -20.46 6.61
C ASP A 251 -5.20 -21.05 7.93
N ALA A 252 -4.79 -20.48 9.08
CA ALA A 252 -5.26 -20.90 10.39
C ALA A 252 -6.73 -20.52 10.60
N TRP A 253 -7.15 -19.34 10.09
CA TRP A 253 -8.55 -18.92 10.11
C TRP A 253 -9.44 -19.83 9.25
N ASP A 254 -9.00 -20.15 8.04
CA ASP A 254 -9.72 -21.04 7.15
C ASP A 254 -9.79 -22.49 7.68
N ALA A 255 -8.76 -22.93 8.38
CA ALA A 255 -8.71 -24.27 8.98
C ALA A 255 -9.70 -24.46 10.16
N VAL A 256 -10.14 -23.38 10.81
CA VAL A 256 -11.12 -23.45 11.90
C VAL A 256 -12.56 -23.20 11.42
N LYS A 257 -12.77 -22.97 10.13
CA LYS A 257 -14.08 -22.75 9.55
C LYS A 257 -14.94 -24.01 9.70
N LEU A 258 -16.11 -23.85 10.31
CA LEU A 258 -17.11 -24.88 10.46
C LEU A 258 -18.26 -24.63 9.48
N GLU A 259 -18.73 -25.70 8.79
CA GLU A 259 -19.92 -25.65 7.95
C GLU A 259 -21.22 -25.96 8.75
N GLN A 260 -21.06 -26.31 10.03
CA GLN A 260 -22.17 -26.66 10.90
C GLN A 260 -22.89 -25.41 11.38
N GLU A 261 -24.21 -25.37 11.17
CA GLU A 261 -25.07 -24.33 11.73
C GLU A 261 -25.32 -24.55 13.23
N VAL A 262 -25.46 -23.44 13.95
CA VAL A 262 -25.87 -23.47 15.35
C VAL A 262 -27.35 -23.94 15.42
N PRO A 263 -27.65 -24.97 16.23
CA PRO A 263 -29.03 -25.50 16.30
C PRO A 263 -29.98 -24.47 16.89
N SER A 264 -31.21 -24.43 16.34
CA SER A 264 -32.29 -23.60 16.89
C SER A 264 -32.56 -23.96 18.35
N GLY A 265 -32.70 -22.96 19.22
CA GLY A 265 -32.85 -23.15 20.68
C GLY A 265 -31.53 -23.45 21.39
N GLY A 266 -30.39 -23.49 20.69
CA GLY A 266 -29.08 -23.66 21.32
C GLY A 266 -28.74 -22.51 22.26
N ASN A 267 -28.00 -22.82 23.33
CA ASN A 267 -27.52 -21.83 24.29
C ASN A 267 -26.41 -20.97 23.66
N VAL A 268 -26.65 -19.67 23.51
CA VAL A 268 -25.68 -18.75 22.94
C VAL A 268 -25.42 -17.55 23.83
N VAL A 269 -24.23 -17.01 23.71
CA VAL A 269 -23.87 -15.68 24.23
C VAL A 269 -23.68 -14.77 23.03
N LEU A 270 -24.26 -13.58 23.04
CA LEU A 270 -24.09 -12.57 22.01
C LEU A 270 -23.16 -11.47 22.50
N ALA A 271 -22.35 -10.94 21.60
CA ALA A 271 -21.55 -9.74 21.82
C ALA A 271 -21.90 -8.71 20.75
N LEU A 272 -22.19 -7.48 21.16
CA LEU A 272 -22.41 -6.32 20.29
C LEU A 272 -21.25 -5.36 20.46
N ASP A 273 -20.54 -5.11 19.38
CA ASP A 273 -19.61 -3.98 19.26
C ASP A 273 -20.09 -3.07 18.13
N GLY A 274 -20.23 -1.78 18.40
CA GLY A 274 -20.88 -0.90 17.44
C GLY A 274 -20.43 0.55 17.52
N SER A 275 -20.21 1.10 16.33
CA SER A 275 -19.99 2.52 16.08
C SER A 275 -21.17 3.09 15.29
N PHE A 276 -21.58 4.33 15.61
CA PHE A 276 -22.64 5.00 14.82
C PHE A 276 -22.14 5.64 13.54
N ASN A 277 -20.87 6.04 13.49
CA ASN A 277 -20.33 6.86 12.41
C ASN A 277 -19.05 6.26 11.83
N GLY A 278 -19.09 5.81 10.59
CA GLY A 278 -17.90 5.54 9.78
C GLY A 278 -17.12 4.26 10.11
N ASP A 279 -17.54 3.51 11.13
CA ASP A 279 -16.98 2.22 11.50
C ASP A 279 -18.07 1.14 11.49
N SER A 280 -17.69 -0.14 11.44
CA SER A 280 -18.63 -1.25 11.38
C SER A 280 -19.31 -1.49 12.74
N THR A 281 -20.56 -1.96 12.69
CA THR A 281 -21.26 -2.50 13.85
C THR A 281 -21.45 -4.01 13.64
N ALA A 282 -21.12 -4.82 14.65
CA ALA A 282 -21.20 -6.26 14.56
C ALA A 282 -21.92 -6.89 15.77
N VAL A 283 -22.75 -7.88 15.50
CA VAL A 283 -23.24 -8.81 16.51
C VAL A 283 -22.61 -10.17 16.24
N VAL A 284 -21.89 -10.69 17.22
CA VAL A 284 -21.22 -11.99 17.14
C VAL A 284 -21.85 -12.92 18.17
N GLY A 285 -22.17 -14.13 17.74
CA GLY A 285 -22.70 -15.17 18.63
C GLY A 285 -21.63 -16.21 18.95
N THR A 286 -21.66 -16.73 20.18
CA THR A 286 -20.86 -17.87 20.61
C THR A 286 -21.77 -18.98 21.12
N TYR A 287 -21.65 -20.16 20.51
CA TYR A 287 -22.33 -21.39 20.93
C TYR A 287 -21.29 -22.37 21.45
N MET A 288 -21.52 -22.94 22.63
CA MET A 288 -20.67 -24.00 23.17
C MET A 288 -21.19 -25.34 22.66
N ALA A 289 -20.59 -25.83 21.60
CA ALA A 289 -20.91 -27.12 21.03
C ALA A 289 -20.47 -28.26 21.97
N ASP A 290 -21.13 -29.43 21.84
CA ASP A 290 -20.72 -30.65 22.56
C ASP A 290 -19.38 -31.23 22.05
N ASN A 291 -18.75 -30.57 21.09
CA ASN A 291 -17.45 -30.93 20.57
C ASN A 291 -16.35 -30.52 21.55
N ALA A 292 -15.41 -31.43 21.80
CA ALA A 292 -14.24 -31.15 22.59
C ALA A 292 -12.98 -31.14 21.71
N ASN A 293 -11.99 -30.33 22.09
CA ASN A 293 -10.65 -30.39 21.50
C ASN A 293 -9.93 -31.70 21.90
N VAL A 294 -8.69 -31.88 21.43
CA VAL A 294 -7.88 -33.07 21.74
C VAL A 294 -7.59 -33.24 23.25
N ASP A 295 -7.70 -32.18 24.01
CA ASP A 295 -7.51 -32.17 25.46
C ASP A 295 -8.83 -32.36 26.26
N GLY A 296 -9.97 -32.45 25.56
CA GLY A 296 -11.29 -32.66 26.15
C GLY A 296 -12.02 -31.37 26.55
N ASP A 297 -11.49 -30.19 26.21
CA ASP A 297 -12.14 -28.92 26.52
C ASP A 297 -13.23 -28.59 25.47
N PRO A 298 -14.34 -27.95 25.88
CA PRO A 298 -15.39 -27.51 24.95
C PRO A 298 -14.82 -26.51 23.90
N VAL A 299 -15.16 -26.71 22.63
CA VAL A 299 -14.74 -25.81 21.56
C VAL A 299 -15.87 -24.81 21.28
N PRO A 300 -15.63 -23.50 21.44
CA PRO A 300 -16.64 -22.51 21.10
C PRO A 300 -16.83 -22.43 19.58
N HIS A 301 -18.09 -22.46 19.14
CA HIS A 301 -18.49 -22.15 17.77
C HIS A 301 -18.85 -20.66 17.71
N ILE A 302 -18.01 -19.85 17.06
CA ILE A 302 -18.21 -18.42 16.88
C ILE A 302 -18.85 -18.19 15.52
N PHE A 303 -19.90 -17.36 15.47
CA PHE A 303 -20.58 -17.02 14.22
C PHE A 303 -20.94 -15.54 14.17
N VAL A 304 -20.93 -14.97 12.96
CA VAL A 304 -21.40 -13.61 12.72
C VAL A 304 -22.91 -13.62 12.68
N ALA A 305 -23.54 -13.02 13.67
CA ALA A 305 -24.98 -12.95 13.81
C ALA A 305 -25.61 -11.72 13.12
N GLY A 306 -24.83 -10.65 12.95
CA GLY A 306 -25.16 -9.46 12.20
C GLY A 306 -23.93 -8.62 11.93
N LEU A 307 -23.89 -7.96 10.76
CA LEU A 307 -22.80 -7.06 10.38
C LEU A 307 -23.36 -5.89 9.57
N TRP A 308 -23.09 -4.68 10.02
CA TRP A 308 -23.49 -3.43 9.36
C TRP A 308 -22.25 -2.61 9.04
N GLU A 309 -21.97 -2.50 7.76
CA GLU A 309 -20.83 -1.76 7.24
C GLU A 309 -21.31 -0.63 6.34
N ARG A 310 -20.54 0.46 6.31
CA ARG A 310 -20.83 1.57 5.41
C ARG A 310 -20.76 1.08 3.95
N PRO A 311 -21.84 1.19 3.16
CA PRO A 311 -21.81 0.80 1.76
C PRO A 311 -20.80 1.63 0.95
N GLN A 312 -20.17 1.02 -0.05
CA GLN A 312 -19.30 1.75 -0.97
C GLN A 312 -20.09 2.88 -1.66
N GLY A 313 -19.57 4.11 -1.58
CA GLY A 313 -20.22 5.30 -2.15
C GLY A 313 -21.28 5.95 -1.27
N ALA A 314 -21.47 5.46 -0.04
CA ALA A 314 -22.34 6.14 0.92
C ALA A 314 -21.75 7.49 1.37
N ASP A 315 -22.62 8.44 1.68
CA ASP A 315 -22.30 9.77 2.22
C ASP A 315 -21.41 9.67 3.48
N GLU A 316 -20.55 10.68 3.71
CA GLU A 316 -19.72 10.83 4.91
C GLU A 316 -20.53 10.82 6.21
N HIS A 317 -21.83 11.15 6.13
CA HIS A 317 -22.77 11.17 7.25
C HIS A 317 -23.53 9.84 7.43
N TRP A 318 -23.16 8.76 6.70
CA TRP A 318 -23.79 7.46 6.90
C TRP A 318 -23.67 7.02 8.36
N THR A 319 -24.77 6.55 8.90
CA THR A 319 -24.87 6.00 10.25
C THR A 319 -25.54 4.63 10.20
N VAL A 320 -25.18 3.77 11.12
CA VAL A 320 -25.87 2.48 11.28
C VAL A 320 -27.34 2.70 11.66
N ASP A 321 -28.23 1.89 11.11
CA ASP A 321 -29.63 1.85 11.55
C ASP A 321 -29.74 1.06 12.86
N ILE A 322 -29.88 1.80 13.96
CA ILE A 322 -29.97 1.22 15.32
C ILE A 322 -31.18 0.30 15.43
N LEU A 323 -32.32 0.65 14.79
CA LEU A 323 -33.53 -0.16 14.87
C LEU A 323 -33.37 -1.50 14.18
N ASP A 324 -32.61 -1.54 13.09
CA ASP A 324 -32.28 -2.79 12.38
C ASP A 324 -31.39 -3.69 13.25
N VAL A 325 -30.42 -3.12 13.95
CA VAL A 325 -29.58 -3.87 14.91
C VAL A 325 -30.43 -4.45 16.07
N GLU A 326 -31.31 -3.63 16.65
CA GLU A 326 -32.22 -4.08 17.71
C GLU A 326 -33.15 -5.19 17.24
N GLU A 327 -33.75 -5.05 16.04
CA GLU A 327 -34.64 -6.09 15.50
C GLU A 327 -33.87 -7.40 15.24
N ARG A 328 -32.63 -7.30 14.74
CA ARG A 328 -31.79 -8.48 14.57
C ARG A 328 -31.51 -9.19 15.91
N ILE A 329 -31.25 -8.46 16.98
CA ILE A 329 -31.09 -9.05 18.32
C ILE A 329 -32.37 -9.73 18.77
N ARG A 330 -33.56 -9.13 18.55
CA ARG A 330 -34.86 -9.76 18.86
C ARG A 330 -35.08 -11.06 18.08
N GLU A 331 -34.70 -11.09 16.80
CA GLU A 331 -34.75 -12.31 15.99
C GLU A 331 -33.85 -13.41 16.56
N LEU A 332 -32.63 -13.06 16.97
CA LEU A 332 -31.70 -14.00 17.57
C LEU A 332 -32.21 -14.55 18.91
N CYS A 333 -32.88 -13.74 19.73
CA CYS A 333 -33.53 -14.18 20.97
C CYS A 333 -34.74 -15.10 20.72
N LYS A 334 -35.39 -14.99 19.56
CA LYS A 334 -36.47 -15.93 19.13
C LYS A 334 -35.88 -17.24 18.60
N GLN A 335 -34.72 -17.18 17.94
CA GLN A 335 -34.07 -18.32 17.30
C GLN A 335 -33.29 -19.19 18.29
N TYR A 336 -32.60 -18.56 19.25
CA TYR A 336 -31.71 -19.20 20.20
C TYR A 336 -32.13 -18.95 21.65
N ASN A 337 -31.61 -19.77 22.56
CA ASN A 337 -31.66 -19.48 23.99
C ASN A 337 -30.49 -18.58 24.35
N VAL A 338 -30.70 -17.26 24.25
CA VAL A 338 -29.65 -16.27 24.55
C VAL A 338 -29.47 -16.17 26.06
N LEU A 339 -28.29 -16.55 26.55
CA LEU A 339 -27.95 -16.54 27.96
C LEU A 339 -27.48 -15.16 28.44
N GLU A 340 -26.77 -14.46 27.59
CA GLU A 340 -26.16 -13.16 27.91
C GLU A 340 -25.94 -12.36 26.60
N ILE A 341 -26.08 -11.03 26.70
CA ILE A 341 -25.68 -10.09 25.66
C ILE A 341 -24.64 -9.15 26.24
N ALA A 342 -23.37 -9.31 25.83
CA ALA A 342 -22.27 -8.41 26.18
C ALA A 342 -22.26 -7.21 25.22
N CYS A 343 -22.22 -6.00 25.73
CA CYS A 343 -22.20 -4.78 24.93
C CYS A 343 -21.38 -3.68 25.63
N ASP A 344 -20.59 -2.91 24.84
CA ASP A 344 -20.07 -1.65 25.33
C ASP A 344 -21.23 -0.68 25.53
N PRO A 345 -21.49 -0.18 26.73
CA PRO A 345 -22.61 0.71 27.00
C PRO A 345 -22.49 2.07 26.30
N TYR A 346 -21.31 2.42 25.80
CA TYR A 346 -21.11 3.70 25.10
C TYR A 346 -22.00 3.78 23.86
N ARG A 347 -22.98 4.71 23.89
CA ARG A 347 -24.01 4.94 22.88
C ARG A 347 -25.10 3.86 22.74
N TRP A 348 -24.93 2.65 23.25
CA TRP A 348 -25.90 1.55 23.18
C TRP A 348 -26.71 1.36 24.46
N ALA A 349 -26.45 2.15 25.53
CA ALA A 349 -27.12 2.00 26.81
C ALA A 349 -28.64 2.02 26.71
N ARG A 350 -29.21 2.93 25.90
CA ARG A 350 -30.66 3.00 25.69
C ARG A 350 -31.24 1.78 24.99
N SER A 351 -30.58 1.31 23.94
CA SER A 351 -31.02 0.11 23.21
C SER A 351 -30.98 -1.12 24.12
N MET A 352 -29.93 -1.23 24.96
CA MET A 352 -29.84 -2.30 25.94
C MET A 352 -30.93 -2.23 27.02
N GLU A 353 -31.26 -1.05 27.51
CA GLU A 353 -32.40 -0.86 28.44
C GLU A 353 -33.72 -1.32 27.83
N ILE A 354 -33.98 -0.95 26.56
CA ILE A 354 -35.21 -1.35 25.86
C ILE A 354 -35.26 -2.89 25.68
N LEU A 355 -34.16 -3.49 25.25
CA LEU A 355 -34.09 -4.94 25.02
C LEU A 355 -34.13 -5.77 26.33
N LEU A 356 -33.74 -5.19 27.47
CA LEU A 356 -33.83 -5.81 28.78
C LEU A 356 -35.27 -5.79 29.35
N ASP A 357 -36.08 -4.77 28.95
CA ASP A 357 -37.48 -4.65 29.39
C ASP A 357 -38.44 -5.52 28.59
N GLU A 358 -38.05 -6.05 27.44
CA GLU A 358 -38.81 -6.94 26.57
C GLU A 358 -38.60 -8.42 26.91
#